data_6c8c2717342496a93e8843970c8e98fa
#
_entry.id   6c8c2717342496a93e8843970c8e98fa
#
_cell.length_a   1.000
_cell.length_b   1.000
_cell.length_c   1.000
_cell.angle_alpha   90.00
_cell.angle_beta   90.00
_cell.angle_gamma   90.00
#
_symmetry.space_group_name_H-M   'P 1'
#
loop_
_entity.id
_entity.type
_entity.pdbx_description
1 polymer ?
#
loop_
_entity_poly.entity_id
_entity_poly.type
_entity_poly.pdbx_seq_one_letter_code
_entity_poly.pdbx_strand_id
1 'polypeptide(L)'
;MPDTYSTSDVDVAYTNTHTFDMGVWSASSAQYDRWYTFYKAIREATYFLQNVDKCPDPRLTYDTREQWKAEVRCVRAYYYAQLMRMYGPVILLKDEQPDFSGTDMFRERNTWDECVQWITEEFTDLIENSPLPLKSEGETYARMNRGIAKAYLARILLQSASPQFNGNPKYNNIRNADGTPLFPTTYDKNKWELARQAALSLIK
;
A
#
# COMPACT_ATOMS: atom_id res chain seq x y z
N MET A 1 4.14 9.67 31.94
CA MET A 1 3.26 10.18 30.89
C MET A 1 2.44 11.32 31.49
N PRO A 2 2.32 12.45 30.84
CA PRO A 2 1.53 13.54 31.41
C PRO A 2 0.05 13.19 31.37
N ASP A 3 -0.58 13.21 32.54
CA ASP A 3 -2.01 13.03 32.77
C ASP A 3 -2.86 14.22 32.26
N THR A 4 -2.43 14.86 31.18
CA THR A 4 -2.96 16.16 30.75
C THR A 4 -3.97 16.10 29.62
N TYR A 5 -4.49 14.94 29.27
CA TYR A 5 -5.54 14.88 28.25
C TYR A 5 -6.91 15.03 28.91
N SER A 6 -7.49 16.22 28.78
CA SER A 6 -8.90 16.45 29.12
C SER A 6 -9.77 15.56 28.26
N THR A 7 -10.67 14.82 28.87
CA THR A 7 -11.61 13.93 28.17
C THR A 7 -12.63 14.69 27.31
N SER A 8 -12.69 16.01 27.39
CA SER A 8 -13.61 16.85 26.63
C SER A 8 -13.09 17.30 25.27
N ASP A 9 -11.77 17.22 25.04
CA ASP A 9 -11.12 17.69 23.81
C ASP A 9 -10.38 16.57 23.04
N VAL A 10 -10.71 15.32 23.38
CA VAL A 10 -9.96 14.17 22.87
C VAL A 10 -10.48 13.78 21.49
N ASP A 11 -9.70 14.05 20.47
CA ASP A 11 -9.85 13.46 19.15
C ASP A 11 -9.88 11.92 19.26
N VAL A 12 -10.63 11.26 18.37
CA VAL A 12 -10.76 9.80 18.28
C VAL A 12 -9.37 9.11 18.24
N ALA A 13 -8.38 9.76 17.65
CA ALA A 13 -7.01 9.27 17.61
C ALA A 13 -6.37 9.16 19.00
N TYR A 14 -6.60 10.14 19.89
CA TYR A 14 -6.09 10.11 21.26
C TYR A 14 -6.79 9.05 22.10
N THR A 15 -8.10 8.91 21.93
CA THR A 15 -8.88 7.86 22.61
C THR A 15 -8.35 6.48 22.30
N ASN A 16 -8.03 6.22 21.03
CA ASN A 16 -7.46 4.95 20.61
C ASN A 16 -6.07 4.70 21.20
N THR A 17 -5.21 5.71 21.25
CA THR A 17 -3.88 5.61 21.85
C THR A 17 -3.97 5.32 23.35
N HIS A 18 -4.85 6.01 24.06
CA HIS A 18 -5.09 5.78 25.48
C HIS A 18 -5.59 4.36 25.76
N THR A 19 -6.50 3.85 24.93
CA THR A 19 -7.01 2.48 25.04
C THR A 19 -5.88 1.44 24.85
N PHE A 20 -4.94 1.70 23.95
CA PHE A 20 -3.77 0.86 23.77
C PHE A 20 -2.86 0.86 25.01
N ASP A 21 -2.57 2.06 25.53
CA ASP A 21 -1.72 2.23 26.72
C ASP A 21 -2.33 1.56 27.97
N MET A 22 -3.65 1.53 28.07
CA MET A 22 -4.38 0.84 29.15
C MET A 22 -4.41 -0.69 28.99
N GLY A 23 -3.90 -1.25 27.90
CA GLY A 23 -3.89 -2.69 27.64
C GLY A 23 -5.28 -3.32 27.41
N VAL A 24 -6.29 -2.52 27.10
CA VAL A 24 -7.65 -3.02 26.81
C VAL A 24 -7.87 -3.35 25.34
N TRP A 25 -6.82 -3.23 24.52
CA TRP A 25 -6.86 -3.61 23.13
C TRP A 25 -6.74 -5.13 22.96
N SER A 26 -7.55 -5.70 22.09
CA SER A 26 -7.57 -7.13 21.80
C SER A 26 -7.68 -7.38 20.29
N ALA A 27 -7.42 -8.62 19.88
CA ALA A 27 -7.54 -9.03 18.47
C ALA A 27 -8.98 -8.90 17.91
N SER A 28 -9.98 -8.80 18.77
CA SER A 28 -11.39 -8.59 18.40
C SER A 28 -11.81 -7.11 18.39
N SER A 29 -10.93 -6.19 18.79
CA SER A 29 -11.22 -4.76 18.75
C SER A 29 -10.83 -4.18 17.39
N ALA A 30 -11.72 -3.43 16.76
CA ALA A 30 -11.50 -2.80 15.45
C ALA A 30 -10.69 -1.49 15.52
N GLN A 31 -10.02 -1.24 16.65
CA GLN A 31 -9.19 -0.04 16.81
C GLN A 31 -8.01 -0.08 15.83
N TYR A 32 -7.74 1.06 15.21
CA TYR A 32 -6.72 1.21 14.16
C TYR A 32 -6.97 0.36 12.90
N ASP A 33 -8.16 -0.22 12.73
CA ASP A 33 -8.50 -0.89 11.48
C ASP A 33 -8.56 0.12 10.32
N ARG A 34 -7.78 -0.15 9.28
CA ARG A 34 -7.68 0.66 8.07
C ARG A 34 -8.07 -0.10 6.80
N TRP A 35 -8.51 -1.34 6.93
CA TRP A 35 -8.86 -2.19 5.80
C TRP A 35 -9.86 -1.50 4.86
N TYR A 36 -11.01 -1.14 5.41
CA TYR A 36 -12.05 -0.45 4.65
C TYR A 36 -11.58 0.89 4.07
N THR A 37 -10.89 1.70 4.89
CA THR A 37 -10.44 3.05 4.49
C THR A 37 -9.45 2.98 3.33
N PHE A 38 -8.50 2.05 3.37
CA PHE A 38 -7.50 1.92 2.32
C PHE A 38 -8.09 1.32 1.03
N TYR A 39 -8.97 0.33 1.12
CA TYR A 39 -9.66 -0.17 -0.07
C TYR A 39 -10.60 0.85 -0.69
N LYS A 40 -11.25 1.70 0.12
CA LYS A 40 -12.02 2.85 -0.38
C LYS A 40 -11.13 3.79 -1.17
N ALA A 41 -9.97 4.16 -0.65
CA ALA A 41 -9.01 5.02 -1.34
C ALA A 41 -8.46 4.38 -2.64
N ILE A 42 -8.17 3.08 -2.63
CA ILE A 42 -7.77 2.32 -3.82
C ILE A 42 -8.87 2.35 -4.89
N ARG A 43 -10.14 2.16 -4.50
CA ARG A 43 -11.27 2.25 -5.41
C ARG A 43 -11.43 3.65 -6.02
N GLU A 44 -11.32 4.70 -5.21
CA GLU A 44 -11.39 6.09 -5.68
C GLU A 44 -10.24 6.40 -6.65
N ALA A 45 -9.02 5.92 -6.36
CA ALA A 45 -7.88 6.04 -7.26
C ALA A 45 -8.13 5.33 -8.60
N THR A 46 -8.64 4.10 -8.55
CA THR A 46 -8.97 3.33 -9.77
C THR A 46 -10.09 4.00 -10.57
N TYR A 47 -11.13 4.51 -9.91
CA TYR A 47 -12.19 5.26 -10.56
C TYR A 47 -11.66 6.52 -11.27
N PHE A 48 -10.77 7.27 -10.62
CA PHE A 48 -10.12 8.42 -11.25
C PHE A 48 -9.35 8.02 -12.50
N LEU A 49 -8.51 6.97 -12.42
CA LEU A 49 -7.70 6.50 -13.54
C LEU A 49 -8.54 6.08 -14.76
N GLN A 50 -9.72 5.49 -14.53
CA GLN A 50 -10.64 5.05 -15.59
C GLN A 50 -11.45 6.19 -16.23
N ASN A 51 -11.51 7.37 -15.59
CA ASN A 51 -12.41 8.44 -16.01
C ASN A 51 -11.70 9.77 -16.33
N VAL A 52 -10.46 9.98 -15.92
CA VAL A 52 -9.77 11.26 -16.11
C VAL A 52 -9.63 11.65 -17.58
N ASP A 53 -9.50 10.70 -18.49
CA ASP A 53 -9.43 10.96 -19.94
C ASP A 53 -10.76 11.41 -20.55
N LYS A 54 -11.86 11.10 -19.88
CA LYS A 54 -13.21 11.50 -20.31
C LYS A 54 -13.57 12.93 -19.87
N CYS A 55 -12.72 13.58 -19.07
CA CYS A 55 -12.96 14.94 -18.60
C CYS A 55 -12.88 15.93 -19.78
N PRO A 56 -13.94 16.69 -20.08
CA PRO A 56 -13.97 17.60 -21.24
C PRO A 56 -13.29 18.95 -20.98
N ASP A 57 -12.75 19.20 -19.79
CA ASP A 57 -12.17 20.50 -19.43
C ASP A 57 -10.93 20.81 -20.30
N PRO A 58 -10.97 21.86 -21.15
CA PRO A 58 -9.87 22.21 -22.03
C PRO A 58 -8.61 22.68 -21.29
N ARG A 59 -8.72 23.04 -20.00
CA ARG A 59 -7.57 23.42 -19.16
C ARG A 59 -6.75 22.20 -18.74
N LEU A 60 -7.35 21.03 -18.80
CA LEU A 60 -6.68 19.78 -18.45
C LEU A 60 -5.92 19.26 -19.68
N THR A 61 -4.67 19.69 -19.80
CA THR A 61 -3.79 19.28 -20.91
C THR A 61 -3.44 17.79 -20.82
N TYR A 62 -2.94 17.24 -21.94
CA TYR A 62 -2.45 15.85 -21.97
C TYR A 62 -1.36 15.61 -20.90
N ASP A 63 -0.34 16.48 -20.83
CA ASP A 63 0.76 16.35 -19.87
C ASP A 63 0.28 16.41 -18.43
N THR A 64 -0.69 17.28 -18.13
CA THR A 64 -1.29 17.36 -16.79
C THR A 64 -2.04 16.08 -16.44
N ARG A 65 -2.77 15.49 -17.40
CA ARG A 65 -3.47 14.20 -17.19
C ARG A 65 -2.49 13.08 -16.90
N GLU A 66 -1.44 12.94 -17.70
CA GLU A 66 -0.44 11.89 -17.54
C GLU A 66 0.30 12.04 -16.20
N GLN A 67 0.64 13.26 -15.80
CA GLN A 67 1.21 13.51 -14.49
C GLN A 67 0.25 13.11 -13.35
N TRP A 68 -1.01 13.49 -13.42
CA TRP A 68 -2.00 13.13 -12.40
C TRP A 68 -2.25 11.62 -12.35
N LYS A 69 -2.30 10.95 -13.50
CA LYS A 69 -2.39 9.48 -13.54
C LYS A 69 -1.21 8.83 -12.83
N ALA A 70 0.01 9.30 -13.09
CA ALA A 70 1.19 8.77 -12.45
C ALA A 70 1.18 9.00 -10.93
N GLU A 71 0.78 10.18 -10.48
CA GLU A 71 0.63 10.49 -9.05
C GLU A 71 -0.44 9.61 -8.38
N VAL A 72 -1.61 9.43 -9.02
CA VAL A 72 -2.69 8.60 -8.48
C VAL A 72 -2.31 7.12 -8.46
N ARG A 73 -1.60 6.62 -9.49
CA ARG A 73 -1.03 5.26 -9.48
C ARG A 73 -0.06 5.09 -8.30
N CYS A 74 0.80 6.07 -8.06
CA CYS A 74 1.74 6.05 -6.95
C CYS A 74 1.01 6.03 -5.59
N VAL A 75 -0.03 6.83 -5.42
CA VAL A 75 -0.89 6.83 -4.22
C VAL A 75 -1.59 5.48 -4.04
N ARG A 76 -2.12 4.89 -5.12
CA ARG A 76 -2.76 3.57 -5.08
C ARG A 76 -1.80 2.48 -4.63
N ALA A 77 -0.60 2.44 -5.22
CA ALA A 77 0.45 1.52 -4.81
C ALA A 77 0.89 1.72 -3.35
N TYR A 78 0.95 2.98 -2.90
CA TYR A 78 1.18 3.32 -1.49
C TYR A 78 0.11 2.71 -0.57
N TYR A 79 -1.17 2.82 -0.89
CA TYR A 79 -2.23 2.24 -0.06
C TYR A 79 -2.16 0.72 -0.02
N TYR A 80 -1.82 0.06 -1.12
CA TYR A 80 -1.55 -1.38 -1.10
C TYR A 80 -0.34 -1.73 -0.22
N ALA A 81 0.74 -0.97 -0.30
CA ALA A 81 1.90 -1.17 0.58
C ALA A 81 1.55 -1.01 2.06
N GLN A 82 0.68 -0.05 2.41
CA GLN A 82 0.18 0.11 3.79
C GLN A 82 -0.72 -1.06 4.23
N LEU A 83 -1.62 -1.53 3.37
CA LEU A 83 -2.43 -2.72 3.63
C LEU A 83 -1.54 -3.94 3.88
N MET A 84 -0.56 -4.19 3.03
CA MET A 84 0.38 -5.31 3.19
C MET A 84 1.19 -5.21 4.47
N ARG A 85 1.59 -4.00 4.87
CA ARG A 85 2.31 -3.78 6.11
C ARG A 85 1.48 -4.12 7.34
N MET A 86 0.17 -3.83 7.32
CA MET A 86 -0.73 -4.02 8.46
C MET A 86 -1.33 -5.43 8.50
N TYR A 87 -1.66 -6.00 7.35
CA TYR A 87 -2.49 -7.21 7.25
C TYR A 87 -1.80 -8.38 6.53
N GLY A 88 -0.57 -8.21 6.04
CA GLY A 88 0.12 -9.22 5.23
C GLY A 88 -0.45 -9.31 3.82
N PRO A 89 -0.68 -10.51 3.28
CA PRO A 89 -1.28 -10.73 1.98
C PRO A 89 -2.66 -10.08 1.86
N VAL A 90 -2.94 -9.47 0.70
CA VAL A 90 -4.16 -8.69 0.46
C VAL A 90 -4.83 -9.09 -0.85
N ILE A 91 -6.02 -8.56 -1.10
CA ILE A 91 -6.73 -8.74 -2.38
C ILE A 91 -6.25 -7.65 -3.35
N LEU A 92 -5.61 -8.03 -4.45
CA LEU A 92 -5.21 -7.10 -5.50
C LEU A 92 -6.35 -6.90 -6.48
N LEU A 93 -7.03 -5.77 -6.39
CA LEU A 93 -8.08 -5.38 -7.34
C LEU A 93 -7.49 -4.80 -8.64
N LYS A 94 -6.25 -4.28 -8.59
CA LYS A 94 -5.57 -3.64 -9.73
C LYS A 94 -6.46 -2.56 -10.36
N ASP A 95 -6.84 -2.75 -11.63
CA ASP A 95 -7.70 -1.82 -12.37
C ASP A 95 -9.18 -2.23 -12.36
N GLU A 96 -9.54 -3.26 -11.59
CA GLU A 96 -10.91 -3.72 -11.50
C GLU A 96 -11.74 -2.88 -10.54
N GLN A 97 -13.02 -2.72 -10.88
CA GLN A 97 -14.06 -2.20 -10.00
C GLN A 97 -15.00 -3.37 -9.65
N PRO A 98 -14.82 -4.02 -8.48
CA PRO A 98 -15.64 -5.17 -8.13
C PRO A 98 -17.12 -4.78 -8.01
N ASP A 99 -18.00 -5.67 -8.45
CA ASP A 99 -19.43 -5.56 -8.22
C ASP A 99 -19.76 -6.12 -6.83
N PHE A 100 -20.10 -5.23 -5.91
CA PHE A 100 -20.47 -5.59 -4.54
C PHE A 100 -21.87 -6.19 -4.39
N SER A 101 -22.63 -6.33 -5.49
CA SER A 101 -23.94 -7.01 -5.49
C SER A 101 -23.85 -8.53 -5.69
N GLY A 102 -22.65 -9.03 -6.02
CA GLY A 102 -22.42 -10.42 -6.41
C GLY A 102 -21.38 -11.17 -5.56
N THR A 103 -20.83 -12.23 -6.13
CA THR A 103 -19.81 -13.09 -5.52
C THR A 103 -18.45 -12.43 -5.36
N ASP A 104 -18.23 -11.29 -6.02
CA ASP A 104 -16.98 -10.52 -5.98
C ASP A 104 -16.60 -10.02 -4.58
N MET A 105 -17.54 -9.99 -3.65
CA MET A 105 -17.29 -9.65 -2.26
C MET A 105 -16.45 -10.67 -1.49
N PHE A 106 -16.38 -11.92 -1.99
CA PHE A 106 -15.74 -13.05 -1.29
C PHE A 106 -14.45 -13.50 -1.97
N ARG A 107 -13.72 -12.55 -2.57
CA ARG A 107 -12.42 -12.83 -3.19
C ARG A 107 -11.40 -13.31 -2.16
N GLU A 108 -10.65 -14.33 -2.52
CA GLU A 108 -9.50 -14.78 -1.75
C GLU A 108 -8.36 -13.76 -1.84
N ARG A 109 -7.46 -13.80 -0.86
CA ARG A 109 -6.26 -12.96 -0.86
C ARG A 109 -5.27 -13.50 -1.90
N ASN A 110 -4.58 -12.60 -2.57
CA ASN A 110 -3.37 -12.94 -3.31
C ASN A 110 -2.27 -13.39 -2.34
N THR A 111 -1.33 -14.17 -2.83
CA THR A 111 -0.16 -14.57 -2.02
C THR A 111 0.72 -13.34 -1.72
N TRP A 112 1.53 -13.45 -0.67
CA TRP A 112 2.51 -12.39 -0.34
C TRP A 112 3.41 -12.04 -1.52
N ASP A 113 3.95 -13.06 -2.21
CA ASP A 113 4.88 -12.84 -3.32
C ASP A 113 4.19 -12.22 -4.53
N GLU A 114 2.94 -12.56 -4.85
CA GLU A 114 2.15 -11.88 -5.88
C GLU A 114 1.90 -10.41 -5.54
N CYS A 115 1.60 -10.12 -4.27
CA CYS A 115 1.41 -8.75 -3.82
C CYS A 115 2.70 -7.93 -3.93
N VAL A 116 3.84 -8.50 -3.52
CA VAL A 116 5.16 -7.85 -3.62
C VAL A 116 5.55 -7.65 -5.08
N GLN A 117 5.33 -8.64 -5.93
CA GLN A 117 5.62 -8.55 -7.36
C GLN A 117 4.83 -7.40 -8.00
N TRP A 118 3.53 -7.36 -7.81
CA TRP A 118 2.69 -6.31 -8.38
C TRP A 118 3.12 -4.90 -7.95
N ILE A 119 3.38 -4.71 -6.64
CA ILE A 119 3.86 -3.42 -6.13
C ILE A 119 5.22 -3.05 -6.70
N THR A 120 6.11 -4.03 -6.84
CA THR A 120 7.45 -3.83 -7.41
C THR A 120 7.35 -3.38 -8.87
N GLU A 121 6.52 -4.04 -9.66
CA GLU A 121 6.28 -3.69 -11.06
C GLU A 121 5.69 -2.28 -11.18
N GLU A 122 4.69 -1.95 -10.37
CA GLU A 122 4.02 -0.65 -10.38
C GLU A 122 4.97 0.50 -10.00
N PHE A 123 5.74 0.36 -8.92
CA PHE A 123 6.71 1.40 -8.55
C PHE A 123 7.88 1.49 -9.53
N THR A 124 8.35 0.37 -10.09
CA THR A 124 9.43 0.39 -11.08
C THR A 124 8.99 1.13 -12.33
N ASP A 125 7.81 0.84 -12.86
CA ASP A 125 7.25 1.55 -14.01
C ASP A 125 7.08 3.05 -13.73
N LEU A 126 6.60 3.41 -12.55
CA LEU A 126 6.47 4.81 -12.14
C LEU A 126 7.81 5.52 -12.02
N ILE A 127 8.86 4.85 -11.60
CA ILE A 127 10.20 5.41 -11.48
C ILE A 127 10.86 5.59 -12.86
N GLU A 128 10.70 4.62 -13.75
CA GLU A 128 11.43 4.57 -15.00
C GLU A 128 10.68 5.24 -16.16
N ASN A 129 9.36 5.05 -16.26
CA ASN A 129 8.59 5.33 -17.46
C ASN A 129 7.50 6.40 -17.27
N SER A 130 7.32 6.96 -16.06
CA SER A 130 6.26 7.93 -15.81
C SER A 130 6.74 9.39 -15.81
N PRO A 131 5.84 10.36 -15.97
CA PRO A 131 6.16 11.79 -15.87
C PRO A 131 6.35 12.28 -14.42
N LEU A 132 6.44 11.39 -13.42
CA LEU A 132 6.72 11.81 -12.05
C LEU A 132 8.02 12.59 -11.95
N PRO A 133 8.05 13.76 -11.30
CA PRO A 133 9.26 14.52 -11.08
C PRO A 133 10.24 13.76 -10.17
N LEU A 134 11.53 14.06 -10.25
CA LEU A 134 12.53 13.47 -9.35
C LEU A 134 12.25 13.83 -7.89
N LYS A 135 11.87 15.07 -7.63
CA LYS A 135 11.48 15.60 -6.32
C LYS A 135 10.39 16.66 -6.49
N SER A 136 9.66 16.92 -5.44
CA SER A 136 8.61 17.94 -5.41
C SER A 136 9.09 19.13 -4.57
N GLU A 137 8.95 20.34 -5.11
CA GLU A 137 9.40 21.59 -4.48
C GLU A 137 8.34 22.69 -4.63
N GLY A 138 8.42 23.72 -3.80
CA GLY A 138 7.52 24.88 -3.87
C GLY A 138 6.05 24.46 -3.76
N GLU A 139 5.23 24.87 -4.71
CA GLU A 139 3.79 24.57 -4.75
C GLU A 139 3.47 23.08 -4.95
N THR A 140 4.42 22.30 -5.45
CA THR A 140 4.27 20.84 -5.61
C THR A 140 4.74 20.07 -4.39
N TYR A 141 5.18 20.73 -3.33
CA TYR A 141 5.61 20.09 -2.09
C TYR A 141 4.52 19.14 -1.57
N ALA A 142 4.92 17.97 -1.10
CA ALA A 142 4.04 16.88 -0.67
C ALA A 142 3.27 16.13 -1.79
N ARG A 143 3.42 16.47 -3.06
CA ARG A 143 2.91 15.64 -4.17
C ARG A 143 3.83 14.44 -4.41
N MET A 144 3.27 13.37 -5.04
CA MET A 144 4.03 12.16 -5.36
C MET A 144 5.16 12.46 -6.34
N ASN A 145 6.31 11.83 -6.11
CA ASN A 145 7.50 11.95 -6.93
C ASN A 145 8.30 10.65 -6.95
N ARG A 146 9.31 10.56 -7.81
CA ARG A 146 10.15 9.36 -7.95
C ARG A 146 10.92 9.00 -6.68
N GLY A 147 11.32 9.98 -5.88
CA GLY A 147 11.97 9.74 -4.60
C GLY A 147 11.07 9.00 -3.61
N ILE A 148 9.79 9.41 -3.53
CA ILE A 148 8.79 8.74 -2.71
C ILE A 148 8.55 7.29 -3.23
N ALA A 149 8.39 7.11 -4.55
CA ALA A 149 8.21 5.79 -5.14
C ALA A 149 9.39 4.85 -4.84
N LYS A 150 10.63 5.32 -5.00
CA LYS A 150 11.85 4.57 -4.64
C LYS A 150 11.90 4.21 -3.16
N ALA A 151 11.52 5.13 -2.27
CA ALA A 151 11.53 4.89 -0.83
C ALA A 151 10.52 3.78 -0.43
N TYR A 152 9.32 3.79 -1.02
CA TYR A 152 8.33 2.74 -0.77
C TYR A 152 8.72 1.42 -1.39
N LEU A 153 9.28 1.40 -2.60
CA LEU A 153 9.83 0.19 -3.22
C LEU A 153 10.91 -0.45 -2.34
N ALA A 154 11.89 0.33 -1.89
CA ALA A 154 12.94 -0.16 -1.00
C ALA A 154 12.36 -0.74 0.31
N ARG A 155 11.36 -0.07 0.89
CA ARG A 155 10.73 -0.49 2.14
C ARG A 155 9.96 -1.81 1.99
N ILE A 156 9.17 -1.99 0.93
CA ILE A 156 8.40 -3.22 0.73
C ILE A 156 9.30 -4.41 0.41
N LEU A 157 10.35 -4.20 -0.39
CA LEU A 157 11.33 -5.24 -0.68
C LEU A 157 12.13 -5.65 0.57
N LEU A 158 12.50 -4.70 1.42
CA LEU A 158 13.14 -4.99 2.71
C LEU A 158 12.21 -5.80 3.62
N GLN A 159 10.93 -5.41 3.69
CA GLN A 159 9.93 -6.15 4.46
C GLN A 159 9.78 -7.58 3.92
N SER A 160 9.72 -7.75 2.60
CA SER A 160 9.62 -9.07 1.96
C SER A 160 10.85 -9.95 2.20
N ALA A 161 12.04 -9.36 2.33
CA ALA A 161 13.27 -10.07 2.64
C ALA A 161 13.39 -10.48 4.11
N SER A 162 12.63 -9.83 4.99
CA SER A 162 12.72 -10.04 6.44
C SER A 162 12.37 -11.47 6.86
N PRO A 163 12.91 -11.97 7.99
CA PRO A 163 12.60 -13.31 8.48
C PRO A 163 11.12 -13.55 8.76
N GLN A 164 10.32 -12.50 8.89
CA GLN A 164 8.88 -12.62 9.09
C GLN A 164 8.18 -13.13 7.83
N PHE A 165 8.60 -12.66 6.63
CA PHE A 165 7.90 -12.90 5.37
C PHE A 165 8.69 -13.80 4.38
N ASN A 166 9.90 -14.17 4.71
CA ASN A 166 10.80 -14.94 3.85
C ASN A 166 11.04 -16.35 4.42
N GLY A 167 10.10 -17.25 4.16
CA GLY A 167 10.20 -18.64 4.58
C GLY A 167 9.97 -18.85 6.09
N ASN A 168 9.08 -18.08 6.71
CA ASN A 168 8.77 -18.23 8.12
C ASN A 168 7.88 -19.45 8.38
N PRO A 169 8.36 -20.49 9.09
CA PRO A 169 7.60 -21.72 9.30
C PRO A 169 6.32 -21.50 10.12
N LYS A 170 6.21 -20.42 10.90
CA LYS A 170 5.00 -20.08 11.67
C LYS A 170 3.81 -19.73 10.78
N TYR A 171 4.06 -19.38 9.52
CA TYR A 171 3.01 -18.97 8.56
C TYR A 171 2.66 -20.08 7.56
N ASN A 172 3.29 -21.25 7.63
CA ASN A 172 3.05 -22.35 6.67
C ASN A 172 1.61 -22.87 6.63
N ASN A 173 0.86 -22.66 7.72
CA ASN A 173 -0.54 -23.10 7.82
C ASN A 173 -1.55 -22.01 7.42
N ILE A 174 -1.08 -20.82 7.06
CA ILE A 174 -1.97 -19.73 6.62
C ILE A 174 -2.21 -19.90 5.12
N ARG A 175 -3.41 -20.33 4.76
CA ARG A 175 -3.78 -20.72 3.40
C ARG A 175 -5.13 -20.15 3.00
N ASN A 176 -5.35 -19.98 1.70
CA ASN A 176 -6.67 -19.77 1.12
C ASN A 176 -7.51 -21.05 1.21
N ALA A 177 -8.80 -20.95 0.91
CA ALA A 177 -9.73 -22.09 0.95
C ALA A 177 -9.36 -23.19 -0.05
N ASP A 178 -8.71 -22.84 -1.17
CA ASP A 178 -8.18 -23.78 -2.17
C ASP A 178 -6.89 -24.51 -1.73
N GLY A 179 -6.35 -24.16 -0.55
CA GLY A 179 -5.11 -24.71 -0.01
C GLY A 179 -3.85 -23.96 -0.41
N THR A 180 -3.93 -22.92 -1.21
CA THR A 180 -2.77 -22.11 -1.63
C THR A 180 -2.11 -21.42 -0.41
N PRO A 181 -0.81 -21.61 -0.16
CA PRO A 181 -0.11 -20.94 0.92
C PRO A 181 -0.07 -19.43 0.67
N LEU A 182 -0.47 -18.63 1.66
CA LEU A 182 -0.45 -17.17 1.54
C LEU A 182 0.96 -16.56 1.69
N PHE A 183 1.88 -17.26 2.33
CA PHE A 183 3.26 -16.83 2.54
C PHE A 183 4.25 -17.83 1.93
N PRO A 184 5.43 -17.37 1.48
CA PRO A 184 6.47 -18.27 0.99
C PRO A 184 6.92 -19.23 2.09
N THR A 185 6.99 -20.52 1.77
CA THR A 185 7.36 -21.58 2.70
C THR A 185 8.88 -21.82 2.76
N THR A 186 9.62 -21.26 1.81
CA THR A 186 11.07 -21.42 1.68
C THR A 186 11.78 -20.06 1.73
N TYR A 187 12.97 -20.05 2.35
CA TYR A 187 13.81 -18.86 2.38
C TYR A 187 14.45 -18.60 1.01
N ASP A 188 14.36 -17.35 0.54
CA ASP A 188 15.02 -16.87 -0.67
C ASP A 188 16.01 -15.74 -0.33
N LYS A 189 17.30 -16.02 -0.52
CA LYS A 189 18.40 -15.07 -0.31
C LYS A 189 18.33 -13.88 -1.29
N ASN A 190 17.79 -14.06 -2.49
CA ASN A 190 17.75 -13.01 -3.51
C ASN A 190 16.86 -11.82 -3.09
N LYS A 191 15.88 -12.03 -2.22
CA LYS A 191 15.04 -10.95 -1.69
C LYS A 191 15.88 -9.87 -0.99
N TRP A 192 16.94 -10.23 -0.29
CA TRP A 192 17.87 -9.28 0.33
C TRP A 192 18.66 -8.47 -0.70
N GLU A 193 19.07 -9.11 -1.79
CA GLU A 193 19.78 -8.41 -2.86
C GLU A 193 18.88 -7.41 -3.58
N LEU A 194 17.63 -7.77 -3.86
CA LEU A 194 16.63 -6.84 -4.41
C LEU A 194 16.38 -5.64 -3.48
N ALA A 195 16.24 -5.89 -2.18
CA ALA A 195 16.07 -4.82 -1.18
C ALA A 195 17.30 -3.89 -1.13
N ARG A 196 18.51 -4.47 -1.18
CA ARG A 196 19.76 -3.70 -1.22
C ARG A 196 19.85 -2.81 -2.47
N GLN A 197 19.51 -3.35 -3.64
CA GLN A 197 19.53 -2.59 -4.90
C GLN A 197 18.54 -1.44 -4.88
N ALA A 198 17.32 -1.67 -4.41
CA ALA A 198 16.31 -0.64 -4.28
C ALA A 198 16.74 0.47 -3.31
N ALA A 199 17.31 0.12 -2.16
CA ALA A 199 17.83 1.10 -1.21
C ALA A 199 18.98 1.94 -1.79
N LEU A 200 19.92 1.30 -2.50
CA LEU A 200 21.02 2.02 -3.17
C LEU A 200 20.52 2.97 -4.27
N SER A 201 19.46 2.60 -4.99
CA SER A 201 18.86 3.46 -6.03
C SER A 201 18.23 4.73 -5.47
N LEU A 202 17.88 4.75 -4.19
CA LEU A 202 17.35 5.92 -3.49
C LEU A 202 18.47 6.90 -3.05
N ILE A 203 19.64 6.35 -2.67
CA ILE A 203 20.77 7.11 -2.13
C ILE A 203 21.59 7.78 -3.26
N LYS A 204 21.61 7.16 -4.44
CA LYS A 204 22.31 7.68 -5.62
C LYS A 204 21.47 8.70 -6.39
#